data_4be3e3c64c3fd624b2665208e2cdeb81
#
_entry.id   4be3e3c64c3fd624b2665208e2cdeb81
#
_cell.length_a   1.000
_cell.length_b   1.000
_cell.length_c   1.000
_cell.angle_alpha   90.00
_cell.angle_beta   90.00
_cell.angle_gamma   90.00
#
_symmetry.space_group_name_H-M   'P 1'
#
loop_
_entity.id
_entity.type
_entity.pdbx_description
1 polymer ?
#
loop_
_entity_poly.entity_id
_entity_poly.type
_entity_poly.pdbx_seq_one_letter_code
_entity_poly.pdbx_strand_id
1 'polypeptide(L)' 'MWYFTIRQDDLKNEQHQRMRKIANEIEIEIFNEPFYNLCIFELESDQYSEAMNYLDLEGITYEATTSRPKREYLLEKMKG' A
#
# COMPACT_ATOMS: atom_id res chain seq x y z
N MET A 1 -7.72 -7.34 10.45
CA MET A 1 -6.60 -7.22 9.49
C MET A 1 -6.91 -6.10 8.51
N TRP A 2 -5.92 -5.26 8.24
CA TRP A 2 -6.04 -4.15 7.30
C TRP A 2 -5.03 -4.29 6.17
N TYR A 3 -5.37 -3.72 5.02
CA TYR A 3 -4.49 -3.73 3.85
C TYR A 3 -4.37 -2.30 3.33
N PHE A 4 -3.13 -1.81 3.28
CA PHE A 4 -2.84 -0.49 2.73
C PHE A 4 -2.23 -0.67 1.35
N THR A 5 -2.84 -0.05 0.35
CA THR A 5 -2.37 -0.11 -1.04
C THR A 5 -1.75 1.23 -1.40
N ILE A 6 -0.50 1.20 -1.83
CA ILE A 6 0.28 2.40 -2.14
C ILE A 6 0.98 2.20 -3.48
N ARG A 7 0.97 3.24 -4.33
CA ARG A 7 1.77 3.20 -5.57
C ARG A 7 3.24 3.02 -5.22
N GLN A 8 3.89 2.07 -5.86
CA GLN A 8 5.30 1.82 -5.61
C GLN A 8 6.15 3.07 -5.84
N ASP A 9 5.83 3.84 -6.88
CA ASP A 9 6.58 5.05 -7.22
C ASP A 9 6.40 6.19 -6.23
N ASP A 10 5.37 6.13 -5.39
CA ASP A 10 5.13 7.14 -4.37
C ASP A 10 5.94 6.88 -3.10
N LEU A 11 6.61 5.73 -3.01
CA LEU A 11 7.42 5.36 -1.87
C LEU A 11 8.90 5.50 -2.19
N LYS A 12 9.58 6.36 -1.43
CA LYS A 12 11.04 6.41 -1.45
C LYS A 12 11.57 5.19 -0.71
N ASN A 13 12.83 4.85 -0.95
CA ASN A 13 13.43 3.67 -0.34
C ASN A 13 13.29 3.69 1.19
N GLU A 14 13.53 4.83 1.83
CA GLU A 14 13.42 4.97 3.28
C GLU A 14 11.99 4.74 3.76
N GLN A 15 11.02 5.26 3.01
CA GLN A 15 9.60 5.12 3.35
C GLN A 15 9.15 3.67 3.22
N HIS A 16 9.60 2.99 2.18
CA HIS A 16 9.33 1.57 1.98
C HIS A 16 9.90 0.75 3.16
N GLN A 17 11.13 1.06 3.56
CA GLN A 17 11.79 0.38 4.68
C GLN A 17 11.00 0.60 5.98
N ARG A 18 10.52 1.82 6.21
CA ARG A 18 9.74 2.12 7.41
C ARG A 18 8.43 1.32 7.42
N MET A 19 7.73 1.29 6.30
CA MET A 19 6.47 0.54 6.20
C MET A 19 6.70 -0.96 6.37
N ARG A 20 7.84 -1.48 5.90
CA ARG A 20 8.20 -2.89 6.11
C ARG A 20 8.32 -3.23 7.59
N LYS A 21 8.80 -2.31 8.40
CA LYS A 21 8.94 -2.54 9.85
C LYS A 21 7.59 -2.51 10.56
N ILE A 22 6.64 -1.74 10.04
CA ILE A 22 5.31 -1.63 10.64
C ILE A 22 4.41 -2.79 10.23
N ALA A 23 4.45 -3.18 8.96
CA ALA A 23 3.55 -4.18 8.40
C ALA A 23 3.99 -5.61 8.72
N ASN A 24 3.03 -6.53 8.76
CA ASN A 24 3.31 -7.95 8.92
C ASN A 24 3.85 -8.56 7.64
N GLU A 25 3.23 -8.22 6.52
CA GLU A 25 3.63 -8.72 5.20
C GLU A 25 3.47 -7.65 4.15
N ILE A 26 4.23 -7.79 3.07
CA ILE A 26 4.21 -6.89 1.93
C ILE A 26 4.16 -7.73 0.67
N GLU A 27 3.24 -7.36 -0.23
CA GLU A 27 3.20 -7.92 -1.57
C GLU A 27 3.27 -6.80 -2.58
N ILE A 28 3.89 -7.06 -3.72
CA ILE A 28 3.96 -6.10 -4.82
C ILE A 28 3.21 -6.68 -5.99
N GLU A 29 2.17 -5.97 -6.44
CA GLU A 29 1.45 -6.33 -7.65
C GLU A 29 2.06 -5.57 -8.81
N ILE A 30 2.53 -6.33 -9.79
CA ILE A 30 3.21 -5.78 -10.96
C ILE A 30 2.25 -5.69 -12.13
N PHE A 31 2.18 -4.52 -12.76
CA PHE A 31 1.33 -4.28 -13.91
C PHE A 31 2.16 -3.74 -15.07
N ASN A 32 1.74 -4.04 -16.29
CA ASN A 32 2.39 -3.50 -17.49
C ASN A 32 1.97 -2.05 -17.73
N GLU A 33 2.84 -1.29 -18.40
CA GLU A 33 2.48 0.07 -18.79
C GLU A 33 1.20 0.07 -19.64
N PRO A 34 0.37 1.10 -19.54
CA PRO A 34 0.58 2.39 -18.85
C PRO A 34 0.25 2.36 -17.35
N PHE A 35 -0.02 1.20 -16.78
CA PHE A 35 -0.34 1.07 -15.37
C PHE A 35 0.94 1.09 -14.53
N TYR A 36 0.79 1.12 -13.22
CA TYR A 36 1.91 1.20 -12.29
C TYR A 36 1.83 0.09 -11.26
N ASN A 37 2.96 -0.23 -10.67
CA ASN A 37 3.05 -1.26 -9.64
C ASN A 37 2.49 -0.74 -8.32
N LEU A 38 1.88 -1.65 -7.55
CA LEU A 38 1.28 -1.33 -6.27
C LEU A 38 1.90 -2.19 -5.17
N CYS A 39 2.19 -1.54 -4.04
CA CYS A 39 2.61 -2.23 -2.82
C CYS A 39 1.39 -2.42 -1.93
N ILE A 40 1.18 -3.63 -1.45
CA ILE A 40 0.08 -3.95 -0.55
C ILE A 40 0.69 -4.39 0.78
N PHE A 41 0.40 -3.60 1.83
CA PHE A 41 0.93 -3.82 3.18
C PHE A 41 -0.18 -4.41 4.04
N GLU A 42 0.08 -5.58 4.63
CA GLU A 42 -0.84 -6.24 5.54
C GLU A 42 -0.54 -5.80 6.96
N LEU A 43 -1.56 -5.29 7.67
CA LEU A 43 -1.42 -4.70 8.98
C LEU A 43 -2.42 -5.29 9.96
N GLU A 44 -1.96 -5.54 11.19
CA GLU A 44 -2.86 -5.83 12.29
C GLU A 44 -3.57 -4.54 12.73
N SER A 45 -4.69 -4.68 13.43
CA SER A 45 -5.47 -3.52 13.86
C SER A 45 -4.67 -2.55 14.73
N ASP A 46 -3.75 -3.06 15.56
CA ASP A 46 -2.94 -2.23 16.44
C ASP A 46 -1.81 -1.52 15.69
N GLN A 47 -1.52 -1.91 14.45
CA GLN A 47 -0.50 -1.28 13.62
C GLN A 47 -1.10 -0.20 12.71
N TYR A 48 -2.42 -0.16 12.60
CA TYR A 48 -3.13 0.74 11.68
C TYR A 48 -2.80 2.21 11.94
N SER A 49 -2.93 2.63 13.20
CA SER A 49 -2.71 4.04 13.55
C SER A 49 -1.28 4.49 13.30
N GLU A 50 -0.32 3.65 13.59
CA GLU A 50 1.10 3.97 13.36
C GLU A 50 1.37 4.15 11.87
N ALA A 51 0.86 3.24 11.05
CA ALA A 51 1.05 3.31 9.59
C ALA A 51 0.34 4.54 9.02
N MET A 52 -0.91 4.77 9.41
CA MET A 52 -1.69 5.92 8.95
C MET A 52 -1.00 7.23 9.29
N ASN A 53 -0.57 7.39 10.54
CA ASN A 53 0.08 8.60 10.99
C ASN A 53 1.39 8.84 10.23
N TYR A 54 2.16 7.79 10.01
CA TYR A 54 3.41 7.91 9.27
C TYR A 54 3.16 8.35 7.82
N LEU A 55 2.22 7.69 7.14
CA LEU A 55 1.91 8.01 5.75
C LEU A 55 1.34 9.42 5.59
N ASP A 56 0.48 9.84 6.52
CA ASP A 56 -0.07 11.19 6.51
C ASP A 56 1.02 12.24 6.73
N LEU A 57 1.93 11.97 7.64
CA LEU A 57 3.05 12.87 7.93
C LEU A 57 3.97 13.03 6.71
N GLU A 58 4.20 11.94 5.99
CA GLU A 58 5.07 11.94 4.80
C GLU A 58 4.34 12.40 3.54
N GLY A 59 3.03 12.64 3.62
CA GLY A 59 2.24 13.08 2.48
C GLY A 59 2.02 12.00 1.42
N ILE A 60 2.01 10.75 1.83
CA ILE A 60 1.84 9.61 0.92
C ILE A 60 0.37 9.23 0.85
N THR A 61 -0.16 9.15 -0.37
CA THR A 61 -1.54 8.71 -0.60
C THR A 61 -1.62 7.19 -0.51
N TYR A 62 -2.64 6.70 0.19
CA TYR A 62 -2.87 5.28 0.34
C TYR A 62 -4.35 4.96 0.36
N GLU A 63 -4.69 3.71 0.09
CA GLU A 63 -6.06 3.23 0.22
C GLU A 63 -6.07 2.11 1.27
N ALA A 64 -6.97 2.21 2.27
CA ALA A 64 -7.08 1.24 3.34
C ALA A 64 -8.33 0.39 3.15
N THR A 65 -8.18 -0.93 3.18
CA THR A 65 -9.29 -1.87 3.05
C THR A 65 -9.16 -2.97 4.09
N THR A 66 -10.29 -3.63 4.41
CA THR A 66 -10.29 -4.73 5.37
C THR A 66 -10.11 -6.10 4.70
N SER A 67 -10.15 -6.14 3.38
CA SER A 67 -9.89 -7.36 2.60
C SER A 67 -8.74 -7.09 1.65
N ARG A 68 -7.94 -8.12 1.38
CA ARG A 68 -6.86 -7.98 0.42
C ARG A 68 -7.46 -7.66 -0.96
N PRO A 69 -7.05 -6.55 -1.59
CA PRO A 69 -7.58 -6.19 -2.89
C PRO A 69 -7.19 -7.22 -3.95
N LYS A 70 -8.15 -7.58 -4.78
CA LYS A 70 -7.89 -8.49 -5.90
C LYS A 70 -7.24 -7.73 -7.05
N ARG A 71 -6.41 -8.44 -7.81
CA ARG A 71 -5.70 -7.86 -8.94
C ARG A 71 -6.66 -7.19 -9.95
N GLU A 72 -7.79 -7.83 -10.23
CA GLU A 72 -8.78 -7.31 -11.18
C GLU A 72 -9.38 -5.99 -10.68
N TYR A 73 -9.65 -5.90 -9.40
CA TYR A 73 -10.16 -4.67 -8.79
C TYR A 73 -9.15 -3.54 -8.91
N LEU A 74 -7.88 -3.83 -8.60
CA LEU A 74 -6.82 -2.83 -8.70
C LEU A 74 -6.63 -2.35 -10.13
N LEU A 75 -6.69 -3.26 -11.09
CA LEU A 75 -6.56 -2.91 -12.51
C LEU A 75 -7.72 -2.01 -12.97
N GLU A 76 -8.94 -2.33 -12.56
CA GLU A 76 -10.11 -1.52 -12.90
C GLU A 76 -10.02 -0.10 -12.34
N LYS A 77 -9.50 0.05 -11.13
CA LYS A 77 -9.30 1.37 -10.53
C LYS A 77 -8.29 2.20 -11.31
N MET A 78 -7.25 1.56 -11.82
CA MET A 78 -6.23 2.26 -12.61
C MET A 78 -6.75 2.66 -13.99
N LYS A 79 -7.71 1.93 -14.53
CA LYS A 79 -8.33 2.25 -15.82
C LYS A 79 -9.31 3.44 -15.71
N GLY A 80 -9.96 3.52 -14.59
CA GLY A 80 -10.98 4.52 -14.36
C GLY A 80 -10.44 5.79 -13.80
#